data_914f697354ce4482095301f1e5d8a028
#
_entry.id   914f697354ce4482095301f1e5d8a028
#
_cell.length_a   1.000
_cell.length_b   1.000
_cell.length_c   1.000
_cell.angle_alpha   90.00
_cell.angle_beta   90.00
_cell.angle_gamma   90.00
#
_symmetry.space_group_name_H-M   'P 1'
#
loop_
_entity.id
_entity.type
_entity.pdbx_description
1 polymer ?
#
loop_
_entity_poly.entity_id
_entity_poly.type
_entity_poly.pdbx_seq_one_letter_code
_entity_poly.pdbx_strand_id
1 'polypeptide(L)'
;MLHDLKYAWRSLLRAPGFTTAAILTLALGNGANSAMFSVLDALLLKSLPVTEPNDLYVLLEGGSYRSFLRFRQRTDLFTGVLASSGVQRANLRIGESAIEPITVSLVSGEFFLTLGVRAVAGRMFELSDDQKSATPVAVVSYGFWQRRFARDPALIGRAITVNNTRVTIVGIAPQTFFGERVGARPELWIPLSMGTLAT
;
A
#
# COMPACT_ATOMS: atom_id res chain seq x y z
N MET A 1 -0.77 53.87 7.13
CA MET A 1 -0.85 52.48 6.63
C MET A 1 -1.19 52.37 5.14
N LEU A 2 -2.33 52.87 4.62
CA LEU A 2 -2.63 52.78 3.18
C LEU A 2 -1.69 53.61 2.29
N HIS A 3 -1.11 54.72 2.79
CA HIS A 3 -0.15 55.56 2.06
C HIS A 3 1.20 54.86 1.94
N ASP A 4 1.64 54.19 2.99
CA ASP A 4 2.93 53.47 3.03
C ASP A 4 2.93 52.28 2.08
N LEU A 5 1.78 51.59 1.98
CA LEU A 5 1.59 50.49 1.05
C LEU A 5 1.65 50.92 -0.42
N LYS A 6 1.04 52.07 -0.75
CA LYS A 6 1.14 52.67 -2.09
C LYS A 6 2.57 53.14 -2.43
N TYR A 7 3.29 53.66 -1.45
CA TYR A 7 4.66 54.08 -1.67
C TYR A 7 5.58 52.87 -1.89
N ALA A 8 5.46 51.83 -1.07
CA ALA A 8 6.20 50.58 -1.22
C ALA A 8 5.95 49.91 -2.60
N TRP A 9 4.69 49.86 -3.03
CA TRP A 9 4.34 49.29 -4.35
C TRP A 9 4.99 50.09 -5.51
N ARG A 10 4.95 51.41 -5.47
CA ARG A 10 5.62 52.27 -6.48
C ARG A 10 7.12 52.11 -6.47
N SER A 11 7.74 51.93 -5.29
CA SER A 11 9.18 51.73 -5.15
C SER A 11 9.62 50.41 -5.77
N LEU A 12 8.86 49.31 -5.56
CA LEU A 12 9.12 48.02 -6.16
C LEU A 12 8.98 48.04 -7.71
N LEU A 13 8.02 48.77 -8.24
CA LEU A 13 7.87 48.95 -9.68
C LEU A 13 8.99 49.78 -10.33
N ARG A 14 9.68 50.65 -9.58
CA ARG A 14 10.79 51.47 -10.07
C ARG A 14 12.13 50.72 -10.12
N ALA A 15 12.24 49.60 -9.40
CA ALA A 15 13.45 48.78 -9.38
C ALA A 15 13.14 47.32 -9.80
N PRO A 16 12.80 47.07 -11.07
CA PRO A 16 12.29 45.78 -11.50
C PRO A 16 13.32 44.64 -11.31
N GLY A 17 14.60 44.88 -11.51
CA GLY A 17 15.65 43.87 -11.30
C GLY A 17 15.74 43.40 -9.85
N PHE A 18 15.73 44.35 -8.90
CA PHE A 18 15.73 44.03 -7.46
C PHE A 18 14.46 43.28 -7.06
N THR A 19 13.32 43.76 -7.52
CA THR A 19 12.03 43.16 -7.21
C THR A 19 11.94 41.69 -7.74
N THR A 20 12.40 41.48 -8.97
CA THR A 20 12.42 40.12 -9.54
C THR A 20 13.36 39.20 -8.75
N ALA A 21 14.57 39.67 -8.40
CA ALA A 21 15.50 38.89 -7.60
C ALA A 21 14.93 38.57 -6.21
N ALA A 22 14.30 39.51 -5.54
CA ALA A 22 13.67 39.32 -4.24
C ALA A 22 12.49 38.30 -4.31
N ILE A 23 11.64 38.44 -5.31
CA ILE A 23 10.53 37.51 -5.53
C ILE A 23 11.05 36.10 -5.81
N LEU A 24 12.04 35.94 -6.68
CA LEU A 24 12.62 34.63 -6.99
C LEU A 24 13.26 33.98 -5.76
N THR A 25 13.98 34.74 -4.94
CA THR A 25 14.60 34.25 -3.71
C THR A 25 13.54 33.78 -2.70
N LEU A 26 12.48 34.56 -2.50
CA LEU A 26 11.37 34.22 -1.61
C LEU A 26 10.58 33.04 -2.14
N ALA A 27 10.32 32.97 -3.45
CA ALA A 27 9.62 31.87 -4.10
C ALA A 27 10.41 30.56 -3.98
N LEU A 28 11.73 30.62 -4.19
CA LEU A 28 12.60 29.46 -4.07
C LEU A 28 12.66 28.94 -2.62
N GLY A 29 12.84 29.84 -1.66
CA GLY A 29 12.88 29.49 -0.24
C GLY A 29 11.57 28.90 0.27
N ASN A 30 10.45 29.55 -0.01
CA ASN A 30 9.13 29.03 0.37
C ASN A 30 8.76 27.77 -0.39
N GLY A 31 9.09 27.69 -1.69
CA GLY A 31 8.85 26.51 -2.53
C GLY A 31 9.60 25.29 -2.03
N ALA A 32 10.87 25.43 -1.66
CA ALA A 32 11.67 24.35 -1.11
C ALA A 32 11.10 23.83 0.22
N ASN A 33 10.73 24.74 1.14
CA ASN A 33 10.10 24.37 2.40
C ASN A 33 8.75 23.67 2.20
N SER A 34 7.90 24.18 1.31
CA SER A 34 6.61 23.56 1.00
C SER A 34 6.77 22.17 0.37
N ALA A 35 7.73 22.01 -0.53
CA ALA A 35 8.03 20.71 -1.14
C ALA A 35 8.51 19.70 -0.09
N MET A 36 9.43 20.11 0.79
CA MET A 36 9.92 19.26 1.87
C MET A 36 8.79 18.86 2.84
N PHE A 37 7.94 19.83 3.20
CA PHE A 37 6.79 19.55 4.08
C PHE A 37 5.78 18.60 3.43
N SER A 38 5.51 18.76 2.13
CA SER A 38 4.63 17.86 1.37
C SER A 38 5.17 16.44 1.32
N VAL A 39 6.49 16.25 1.21
CA VAL A 39 7.13 14.93 1.25
C VAL A 39 7.01 14.31 2.66
N LEU A 40 7.27 15.11 3.70
CA LEU A 40 7.13 14.65 5.08
C LEU A 40 5.68 14.29 5.42
N ASP A 41 4.72 15.10 5.00
CA ASP A 41 3.29 14.82 5.15
C ASP A 41 2.90 13.51 4.47
N ALA A 42 3.33 13.32 3.22
CA ALA A 42 3.04 12.11 2.46
C ALA A 42 3.65 10.83 3.05
N LEU A 43 4.80 10.94 3.73
CA LEU A 43 5.55 9.79 4.28
C LEU A 43 5.22 9.52 5.76
N LEU A 44 5.00 10.56 6.57
CA LEU A 44 4.89 10.43 8.03
C LEU A 44 3.47 10.65 8.56
N LEU A 45 2.68 11.53 7.92
CA LEU A 45 1.35 11.92 8.44
C LEU A 45 0.21 11.24 7.70
N LYS A 46 0.49 10.57 6.56
CA LYS A 46 -0.57 9.86 5.84
C LYS A 46 -0.99 8.61 6.63
N SER A 47 -2.16 8.68 7.23
CA SER A 47 -2.76 7.54 7.92
C SER A 47 -2.90 6.34 6.99
N LEU A 48 -2.69 5.13 7.51
CA LEU A 48 -3.01 3.92 6.78
C LEU A 48 -4.50 3.91 6.44
N PRO A 49 -4.89 3.47 5.24
CA PRO A 49 -6.29 3.41 4.81
C PRO A 49 -7.00 2.17 5.39
N VAL A 50 -7.05 2.11 6.70
CA VAL A 50 -7.64 1.03 7.51
C VAL A 50 -8.65 1.62 8.49
N THR A 51 -9.50 0.79 9.08
CA THR A 51 -10.64 1.27 9.89
C THR A 51 -10.18 2.03 11.13
N GLU A 52 -9.14 1.58 11.83
CA GLU A 52 -8.63 2.18 13.08
C GLU A 52 -7.09 2.24 13.03
N PRO A 53 -6.51 3.19 12.28
CA PRO A 53 -5.07 3.23 12.05
C PRO A 53 -4.26 3.50 13.34
N ASN A 54 -4.85 4.18 14.32
CA ASN A 54 -4.18 4.52 15.58
C ASN A 54 -4.12 3.36 16.57
N ASP A 55 -4.96 2.33 16.36
CA ASP A 55 -5.02 1.14 17.23
C ASP A 55 -4.20 -0.02 16.63
N LEU A 56 -3.53 0.22 15.52
CA LEU A 56 -2.66 -0.76 14.88
C LEU A 56 -1.23 -0.70 15.43
N TYR A 57 -0.81 -1.76 16.08
CA TYR A 57 0.53 -1.87 16.68
C TYR A 57 1.34 -2.99 16.04
N VAL A 58 2.61 -2.72 15.77
CA VAL A 58 3.57 -3.74 15.35
C VAL A 58 4.16 -4.41 16.59
N LEU A 59 3.79 -5.66 16.83
CA LEU A 59 4.25 -6.41 18.00
C LEU A 59 5.66 -6.97 17.84
N LEU A 60 6.00 -7.43 16.65
CA LEU A 60 7.27 -8.11 16.38
C LEU A 60 7.67 -7.94 14.91
N GLU A 61 8.84 -7.38 14.67
CA GLU A 61 9.47 -7.43 13.36
C GLU A 61 10.34 -8.69 13.26
N GLY A 62 10.20 -9.45 12.15
CA GLY A 62 10.94 -10.70 11.96
C GLY A 62 10.47 -11.87 12.81
N GLY A 63 9.25 -11.83 13.32
CA GLY A 63 8.63 -12.90 14.09
C GLY A 63 8.38 -14.17 13.27
N SER A 64 8.37 -15.33 13.96
CA SER A 64 8.02 -16.61 13.32
C SER A 64 6.49 -16.78 13.21
N TYR A 65 6.05 -17.62 12.26
CA TYR A 65 4.65 -18.02 12.15
C TYR A 65 4.11 -18.62 13.45
N ARG A 66 4.97 -19.32 14.22
CA ARG A 66 4.60 -19.86 15.54
C ARG A 66 4.31 -18.75 16.55
N SER A 67 5.05 -17.65 16.52
CA SER A 67 4.79 -16.49 17.38
C SER A 67 3.47 -15.84 17.04
N PHE A 68 3.16 -15.67 15.76
CA PHE A 68 1.85 -15.20 15.30
C PHE A 68 0.71 -16.06 15.84
N LEU A 69 0.80 -17.40 15.75
CA LEU A 69 -0.24 -18.30 16.25
C LEU A 69 -0.45 -18.17 17.76
N ARG A 70 0.61 -17.91 18.55
CA ARG A 70 0.50 -17.67 19.99
C ARG A 70 -0.21 -16.35 20.30
N PHE A 71 0.14 -15.27 19.58
CA PHE A 71 -0.53 -13.98 19.79
C PHE A 71 -1.99 -14.02 19.35
N ARG A 72 -2.31 -14.72 18.28
CA ARG A 72 -3.69 -14.90 17.82
C ARG A 72 -4.63 -15.55 18.85
N GLN A 73 -4.10 -16.38 19.72
CA GLN A 73 -4.85 -17.02 20.81
C GLN A 73 -5.15 -16.07 21.99
N ARG A 74 -4.49 -14.90 22.04
CA ARG A 74 -4.62 -13.93 23.14
C ARG A 74 -5.75 -12.93 22.85
N THR A 75 -6.97 -13.44 22.78
CA THR A 75 -8.19 -12.64 22.56
C THR A 75 -8.56 -11.74 23.74
N ASP A 76 -7.87 -11.93 24.88
CA ASP A 76 -7.94 -11.09 26.07
C ASP A 76 -7.17 -9.76 25.90
N LEU A 77 -6.18 -9.70 25.01
CA LEU A 77 -5.32 -8.54 24.80
C LEU A 77 -5.56 -7.83 23.47
N PHE A 78 -6.01 -8.55 22.44
CA PHE A 78 -6.13 -8.04 21.08
C PHE A 78 -7.50 -8.32 20.50
N THR A 79 -8.10 -7.33 19.85
CA THR A 79 -9.33 -7.49 19.07
C THR A 79 -9.10 -8.25 17.77
N GLY A 80 -7.88 -8.20 17.22
CA GLY A 80 -7.45 -8.94 16.07
C GLY A 80 -5.93 -8.97 15.97
N VAL A 81 -5.38 -10.05 15.43
CA VAL A 81 -3.94 -10.20 15.17
C VAL A 81 -3.77 -10.59 13.72
N LEU A 82 -2.94 -9.86 13.01
CA LEU A 82 -2.59 -10.16 11.63
C LEU A 82 -1.08 -10.39 11.51
N ALA A 83 -0.68 -11.07 10.45
CA ALA A 83 0.71 -11.23 10.11
C ALA A 83 0.94 -10.93 8.61
N SER A 84 2.09 -10.33 8.32
CA SER A 84 2.56 -10.03 6.97
C SER A 84 4.05 -10.34 6.86
N SER A 85 4.48 -10.86 5.71
CA SER A 85 5.90 -11.07 5.41
C SER A 85 6.60 -9.80 4.91
N GLY A 86 5.86 -8.70 4.76
CA GLY A 86 6.31 -7.56 3.98
C GLY A 86 6.32 -7.84 2.48
N VAL A 87 6.82 -6.86 1.70
CA VAL A 87 6.83 -6.95 0.24
C VAL A 87 8.06 -7.70 -0.26
N GLN A 88 7.84 -8.70 -1.10
CA GLN A 88 8.87 -9.55 -1.69
C GLN A 88 8.74 -9.54 -3.23
N ARG A 89 9.81 -9.88 -3.94
CA ARG A 89 9.78 -10.08 -5.38
C ARG A 89 9.31 -11.49 -5.71
N ALA A 90 8.51 -11.62 -6.75
CA ALA A 90 8.05 -12.89 -7.30
C ALA A 90 7.99 -12.81 -8.83
N ASN A 91 7.88 -13.94 -9.47
CA ASN A 91 7.75 -14.08 -10.91
C ASN A 91 6.29 -14.41 -11.26
N LEU A 92 5.67 -13.59 -12.10
CA LEU A 92 4.32 -13.82 -12.61
C LEU A 92 4.36 -14.36 -14.02
N ARG A 93 3.50 -15.33 -14.31
CA ARG A 93 3.19 -15.79 -15.66
C ARG A 93 1.68 -15.94 -15.83
N ILE A 94 1.15 -15.41 -16.91
CA ILE A 94 -0.26 -15.45 -17.25
C ILE A 94 -0.43 -16.26 -18.53
N GLY A 95 -0.97 -17.47 -18.41
CA GLY A 95 -1.04 -18.41 -19.54
C GLY A 95 0.35 -18.75 -20.09
N GLU A 96 0.56 -18.55 -21.39
CA GLU A 96 1.84 -18.77 -22.07
C GLU A 96 2.70 -17.51 -22.23
N SER A 97 2.32 -16.41 -21.56
CA SER A 97 3.08 -15.16 -21.65
C SER A 97 4.49 -15.28 -21.03
N ALA A 98 5.38 -14.36 -21.39
CA ALA A 98 6.69 -14.24 -20.77
C ALA A 98 6.55 -14.00 -19.26
N ILE A 99 7.55 -14.47 -18.52
CA ILE A 99 7.64 -14.24 -17.06
C ILE A 99 7.95 -12.77 -16.82
N GLU A 100 7.18 -12.15 -15.92
CA GLU A 100 7.38 -10.76 -15.50
C GLU A 100 7.60 -10.67 -13.99
N PRO A 101 8.52 -9.83 -13.51
CA PRO A 101 8.73 -9.61 -12.09
C PRO A 101 7.58 -8.79 -11.50
N ILE A 102 7.08 -9.22 -10.35
CA ILE A 102 6.05 -8.53 -9.58
C ILE A 102 6.45 -8.43 -8.11
N THR A 103 5.67 -7.66 -7.35
CA THR A 103 5.78 -7.59 -5.90
C THR A 103 4.60 -8.29 -5.23
N VAL A 104 4.90 -9.14 -4.25
CA VAL A 104 3.90 -9.89 -3.48
C VAL A 104 4.09 -9.66 -1.99
N SER A 105 3.02 -9.77 -1.20
CA SER A 105 3.06 -9.86 0.25
C SER A 105 2.30 -11.10 0.69
N LEU A 106 2.92 -11.90 1.56
CA LEU A 106 2.25 -13.03 2.20
C LEU A 106 1.58 -12.51 3.48
N VAL A 107 0.29 -12.78 3.63
CA VAL A 107 -0.52 -12.25 4.73
C VAL A 107 -1.39 -13.33 5.36
N SER A 108 -1.71 -13.20 6.64
CA SER A 108 -2.63 -14.12 7.33
C SER A 108 -4.06 -14.04 6.75
N GLY A 109 -4.84 -15.08 6.92
CA GLY A 109 -6.22 -15.14 6.40
C GLY A 109 -7.11 -14.02 6.94
N GLU A 110 -6.90 -13.59 8.18
CA GLU A 110 -7.64 -12.49 8.82
C GLU A 110 -7.15 -11.09 8.41
N PHE A 111 -6.09 -10.96 7.62
CA PHE A 111 -5.40 -9.70 7.33
C PHE A 111 -6.36 -8.59 6.90
N PHE A 112 -7.13 -8.82 5.86
CA PHE A 112 -8.05 -7.81 5.34
C PHE A 112 -9.24 -7.55 6.27
N LEU A 113 -9.73 -8.58 6.96
CA LEU A 113 -10.83 -8.48 7.91
C LEU A 113 -10.41 -7.60 9.09
N THR A 114 -9.25 -7.86 9.68
CA THR A 114 -8.71 -7.11 10.81
C THR A 114 -8.44 -5.64 10.44
N LEU A 115 -8.00 -5.37 9.22
CA LEU A 115 -7.77 -4.02 8.72
C LEU A 115 -9.06 -3.31 8.25
N GLY A 116 -10.21 -4.00 8.24
CA GLY A 116 -11.49 -3.46 7.76
C GLY A 116 -11.53 -3.20 6.25
N VAL A 117 -10.67 -3.88 5.47
CA VAL A 117 -10.55 -3.69 4.02
C VAL A 117 -11.56 -4.57 3.28
N ARG A 118 -12.38 -3.96 2.43
CA ARG A 118 -13.38 -4.64 1.61
C ARG A 118 -12.95 -4.69 0.14
N ALA A 119 -13.29 -5.78 -0.55
CA ALA A 119 -13.02 -5.93 -1.98
C ALA A 119 -13.86 -4.96 -2.83
N VAL A 120 -13.26 -4.42 -3.90
CA VAL A 120 -13.97 -3.68 -4.95
C VAL A 120 -14.71 -4.65 -5.87
N ALA A 121 -14.11 -5.82 -6.11
CA ALA A 121 -14.69 -6.91 -6.87
C ALA A 121 -14.21 -8.25 -6.30
N GLY A 122 -15.06 -9.27 -6.35
CA GLY A 122 -14.79 -10.57 -5.73
C GLY A 122 -14.87 -10.52 -4.21
N ARG A 123 -13.97 -11.24 -3.52
CA ARG A 123 -13.88 -11.31 -2.05
C ARG A 123 -12.45 -11.12 -1.55
N MET A 124 -12.30 -10.78 -0.28
CA MET A 124 -11.03 -10.85 0.43
C MET A 124 -10.76 -12.26 0.95
N PHE A 125 -9.60 -12.47 1.55
CA PHE A 125 -9.26 -13.75 2.19
C PHE A 125 -10.17 -14.02 3.38
N GLU A 126 -10.39 -15.31 3.58
CA GLU A 126 -11.00 -15.89 4.76
C GLU A 126 -9.98 -16.77 5.48
N LEU A 127 -10.27 -17.12 6.73
CA LEU A 127 -9.43 -18.06 7.52
C LEU A 127 -9.19 -19.39 6.82
N SER A 128 -10.16 -19.85 6.06
CA SER A 128 -10.10 -21.07 5.28
C SER A 128 -9.07 -21.01 4.15
N ASP A 129 -8.79 -19.82 3.60
CA ASP A 129 -7.80 -19.65 2.53
C ASP A 129 -6.36 -19.78 3.04
N ASP A 130 -6.13 -19.54 4.34
CA ASP A 130 -4.80 -19.61 4.98
C ASP A 130 -4.56 -20.96 5.66
N GLN A 131 -4.99 -22.04 5.03
CA GLN A 131 -4.73 -23.40 5.46
C GLN A 131 -3.81 -24.11 4.46
N LYS A 132 -2.95 -25.01 4.95
CA LYS A 132 -2.00 -25.75 4.11
C LYS A 132 -2.68 -26.59 3.02
N SER A 133 -3.93 -27.01 3.25
CA SER A 133 -4.73 -27.80 2.31
C SER A 133 -5.63 -26.95 1.40
N ALA A 134 -5.62 -25.62 1.59
CA ALA A 134 -6.46 -24.72 0.80
C ALA A 134 -5.96 -24.61 -0.65
N THR A 135 -6.90 -24.40 -1.56
CA THR A 135 -6.55 -24.04 -2.94
C THR A 135 -5.84 -22.71 -2.96
N PRO A 136 -4.69 -22.57 -3.65
CA PRO A 136 -3.95 -21.32 -3.72
C PRO A 136 -4.77 -20.18 -4.32
N VAL A 137 -4.89 -19.09 -3.58
CA VAL A 137 -5.64 -17.89 -3.97
C VAL A 137 -4.80 -16.63 -3.85
N ALA A 138 -5.19 -15.59 -4.59
CA ALA A 138 -4.55 -14.28 -4.53
C ALA A 138 -5.59 -13.15 -4.57
N VAL A 139 -5.27 -12.04 -3.90
CA VAL A 139 -5.95 -10.75 -4.02
C VAL A 139 -5.03 -9.80 -4.77
N VAL A 140 -5.59 -9.09 -5.74
CA VAL A 140 -4.86 -8.17 -6.63
C VAL A 140 -5.01 -6.74 -6.12
N SER A 141 -3.93 -5.93 -6.18
CA SER A 141 -4.04 -4.50 -5.90
C SER A 141 -4.78 -3.78 -7.03
N TYR A 142 -5.52 -2.72 -6.68
CA TYR A 142 -6.24 -1.92 -7.67
C TYR A 142 -5.31 -1.36 -8.75
N GLY A 143 -4.14 -0.86 -8.37
CA GLY A 143 -3.16 -0.31 -9.30
C GLY A 143 -2.64 -1.34 -10.29
N PHE A 144 -2.38 -2.57 -9.86
CA PHE A 144 -1.94 -3.65 -10.73
C PHE A 144 -3.07 -4.12 -11.65
N TRP A 145 -4.30 -4.28 -11.15
CA TRP A 145 -5.49 -4.55 -11.96
C TRP A 145 -5.70 -3.52 -13.07
N GLN A 146 -5.54 -2.22 -12.74
CA GLN A 146 -5.69 -1.14 -13.71
C GLN A 146 -4.58 -1.18 -14.78
N ARG A 147 -3.31 -1.31 -14.37
CA ARG A 147 -2.17 -1.26 -15.29
C ARG A 147 -2.05 -2.49 -16.18
N ARG A 148 -2.27 -3.67 -15.61
CA ARG A 148 -1.96 -4.95 -16.29
C ARG A 148 -3.18 -5.59 -16.94
N PHE A 149 -4.37 -5.34 -16.40
CA PHE A 149 -5.60 -5.98 -16.84
C PHE A 149 -6.69 -4.99 -17.30
N ALA A 150 -6.35 -3.71 -17.48
CA ALA A 150 -7.27 -2.65 -17.92
C ALA A 150 -8.61 -2.63 -17.15
N ARG A 151 -8.60 -3.06 -15.89
CA ARG A 151 -9.78 -3.23 -15.02
C ARG A 151 -10.79 -4.25 -15.54
N ASP A 152 -10.33 -5.27 -16.24
CA ASP A 152 -11.20 -6.36 -16.71
C ASP A 152 -11.82 -7.09 -15.51
N PRO A 153 -13.15 -7.11 -15.34
CA PRO A 153 -13.81 -7.82 -14.25
C PRO A 153 -13.71 -9.34 -14.37
N ALA A 154 -13.47 -9.89 -15.58
CA ALA A 154 -13.27 -11.31 -15.81
C ALA A 154 -11.97 -11.85 -15.20
N LEU A 155 -11.18 -10.98 -14.54
CA LEU A 155 -10.00 -11.37 -13.79
C LEU A 155 -10.35 -12.23 -12.56
N ILE A 156 -11.50 -12.03 -11.94
CA ILE A 156 -11.97 -12.83 -10.81
C ILE A 156 -12.23 -14.27 -11.26
N GLY A 157 -11.69 -15.23 -10.54
CA GLY A 157 -11.72 -16.67 -10.87
C GLY A 157 -10.64 -17.08 -11.87
N ARG A 158 -9.90 -16.16 -12.48
CA ARG A 158 -8.80 -16.49 -13.38
C ARG A 158 -7.59 -17.01 -12.62
N ALA A 159 -6.99 -18.07 -13.15
CA ALA A 159 -5.74 -18.62 -12.64
C ALA A 159 -4.53 -17.92 -13.28
N ILE A 160 -3.56 -17.57 -12.43
CA ILE A 160 -2.23 -17.06 -12.81
C ILE A 160 -1.17 -17.94 -12.16
N THR A 161 0.08 -17.86 -12.60
CA THR A 161 1.18 -18.61 -12.00
C THR A 161 2.15 -17.64 -11.33
N VAL A 162 2.37 -17.83 -10.03
CA VAL A 162 3.33 -17.05 -9.22
C VAL A 162 4.41 -18.01 -8.73
N ASN A 163 5.68 -17.75 -9.05
CA ASN A 163 6.83 -18.62 -8.73
C ASN A 163 6.54 -20.12 -8.98
N ASN A 164 6.05 -20.44 -10.19
CA ASN A 164 5.66 -21.79 -10.62
C ASN A 164 4.41 -22.40 -9.94
N THR A 165 3.76 -21.69 -9.02
CA THR A 165 2.52 -22.17 -8.42
C THR A 165 1.31 -21.46 -9.03
N ARG A 166 0.31 -22.28 -9.39
CA ARG A 166 -0.96 -21.79 -9.90
C ARG A 166 -1.80 -21.24 -8.75
N VAL A 167 -2.20 -19.97 -8.84
CA VAL A 167 -3.06 -19.31 -7.86
C VAL A 167 -4.28 -18.73 -8.55
N THR A 168 -5.44 -18.76 -7.89
CA THR A 168 -6.69 -18.21 -8.42
C THR A 168 -6.93 -16.83 -7.84
N ILE A 169 -7.21 -15.84 -8.68
CA ILE A 169 -7.56 -14.49 -8.24
C ILE A 169 -8.99 -14.50 -7.68
N VAL A 170 -9.14 -14.17 -6.40
CA VAL A 170 -10.45 -14.19 -5.71
C VAL A 170 -10.99 -12.79 -5.44
N GLY A 171 -10.14 -11.77 -5.46
CA GLY A 171 -10.60 -10.42 -5.18
C GLY A 171 -9.62 -9.33 -5.61
N ILE A 172 -10.13 -8.11 -5.59
CA ILE A 172 -9.40 -6.89 -5.93
C ILE A 172 -9.52 -5.91 -4.76
N ALA A 173 -8.38 -5.46 -4.24
CA ALA A 173 -8.31 -4.49 -3.16
C ALA A 173 -8.76 -3.10 -3.63
N PRO A 174 -9.29 -2.25 -2.74
CA PRO A 174 -9.71 -0.90 -3.09
C PRO A 174 -8.51 -0.02 -3.46
N GLN A 175 -8.77 1.02 -4.27
CA GLN A 175 -7.74 1.94 -4.76
C GLN A 175 -7.01 2.66 -3.63
N THR A 176 -7.69 2.90 -2.52
CA THR A 176 -7.13 3.55 -1.34
C THR A 176 -6.17 2.66 -0.57
N PHE A 177 -6.30 1.33 -0.68
CA PHE A 177 -5.49 0.37 0.07
C PHE A 177 -4.21 0.02 -0.66
N PHE A 178 -3.07 0.29 -0.05
CA PHE A 178 -1.73 0.00 -0.58
C PHE A 178 -0.93 -0.98 0.30
N GLY A 179 -1.51 -1.50 1.36
CA GLY A 179 -0.87 -2.39 2.32
C GLY A 179 -0.78 -1.78 3.71
N GLU A 180 -0.12 -2.49 4.62
CA GLU A 180 0.04 -2.14 6.03
C GLU A 180 1.25 -1.23 6.31
N ARG A 181 2.06 -0.92 5.30
CA ARG A 181 3.26 -0.06 5.43
C ARG A 181 3.26 1.04 4.39
N VAL A 182 3.51 2.27 4.81
CA VAL A 182 3.69 3.40 3.91
C VAL A 182 4.93 3.16 3.04
N GLY A 183 4.79 3.35 1.72
CA GLY A 183 5.86 3.12 0.75
C GLY A 183 5.97 1.69 0.22
N ALA A 184 5.40 0.69 0.89
CA ALA A 184 5.28 -0.67 0.39
C ALA A 184 4.00 -0.80 -0.46
N ARG A 185 4.13 -1.29 -1.69
CA ARG A 185 2.98 -1.44 -2.61
C ARG A 185 3.02 -2.80 -3.28
N PRO A 186 2.55 -3.86 -2.59
CA PRO A 186 2.42 -5.16 -3.23
C PRO A 186 1.43 -5.11 -4.39
N GLU A 187 1.72 -5.85 -5.44
CA GLU A 187 0.81 -6.04 -6.57
C GLU A 187 -0.16 -7.17 -6.32
N LEU A 188 0.28 -8.18 -5.53
CA LEU A 188 -0.56 -9.28 -5.09
C LEU A 188 -0.37 -9.53 -3.59
N TRP A 189 -1.45 -9.95 -2.96
CA TRP A 189 -1.43 -10.59 -1.63
C TRP A 189 -1.73 -12.08 -1.79
N ILE A 190 -1.05 -12.92 -1.01
CA ILE A 190 -1.16 -14.38 -1.01
C ILE A 190 -1.21 -14.84 0.45
N PRO A 191 -1.99 -15.88 0.81
CA PRO A 191 -2.02 -16.41 2.18
C PRO A 191 -0.65 -16.89 2.68
N LEU A 192 -0.36 -16.67 3.97
CA LEU A 192 0.91 -17.06 4.63
C LEU A 192 1.19 -18.57 4.57
N SER A 193 0.14 -19.41 4.62
CA SER A 193 0.28 -20.86 4.50
C SER A 193 0.94 -21.30 3.19
N MET A 194 0.95 -20.42 2.21
CA MET A 194 1.56 -20.62 0.89
C MET A 194 2.99 -20.06 0.83
N GLY A 195 3.66 -19.88 1.98
CA GLY A 195 5.01 -19.29 2.09
C GLY A 195 6.10 -19.98 1.27
N THR A 196 5.92 -21.25 0.89
CA THR A 196 6.80 -21.95 -0.06
C THR A 196 6.76 -21.37 -1.47
N LEU A 197 5.79 -20.50 -1.79
CA LEU A 197 5.68 -19.82 -3.08
C LEU A 197 6.61 -18.59 -3.17
N ALA A 198 7.15 -18.13 -2.06
CA ALA A 198 8.00 -16.93 -2.01
C ALA A 198 9.49 -17.26 -2.18
N THR A 199 9.87 -18.52 -2.19
CA THR A 199 11.21 -19.03 -2.47
C THR A 199 11.25 -19.64 -3.86
#